data_e3565e06665d3ddd17a35278aa9ef456
#
_entry.id   e3565e06665d3ddd17a35278aa9ef456
#
_cell.length_a   1.000
_cell.length_b   1.000
_cell.length_c   1.000
_cell.angle_alpha   90.00
_cell.angle_beta   90.00
_cell.angle_gamma   90.00
#
_symmetry.space_group_name_H-M   'P 1'
#
loop_
_entity.id
_entity.type
_entity.pdbx_description
1 polymer ?
#
loop_
_entity_poly.entity_id
_entity_poly.type
_entity_poly.pdbx_seq_one_letter_code
_entity_poly.pdbx_strand_id
1 'polypeptide(L)'
;MIDTRMDRRALMLGALATGGALWSGVAQAAPFASRRIAMNIRGEGGDVVLIPGLASGPGIWNGVLGGVPGYRYHLVHVRGFAGLAAEANASGGLLQPIADEIARYIAAAGLKRPAIVGHSMGGTLAMLLGLKGLANRVMVVDMLPAGAAMVGGTASGMGFLADQLSGYLTGTLAGRRYLAQMVAQTPGARGSDPDVIANALRDLANIDLAPQLPRLAAPLEVVYAVGSDAGQAAAIASRFRAAYAPRKATLLKAIGPSGHMVMGDQPARFNAVLKDFLS
;
A
#
# COMPACT_ATOMS: atom_id res chain seq x y z
N MET A 1 1.48 -7.84 92.21
CA MET A 1 0.29 -8.61 92.66
C MET A 1 -0.48 -8.87 91.38
N ILE A 2 -0.35 -10.04 90.84
CA ILE A 2 -1.33 -11.12 90.76
C ILE A 2 -2.55 -10.67 89.98
N ASP A 3 -3.01 -11.28 88.91
CA ASP A 3 -3.19 -12.72 88.64
C ASP A 3 -3.45 -13.01 87.15
N THR A 4 -2.92 -14.10 86.73
CA THR A 4 -3.19 -14.88 85.52
C THR A 4 -4.60 -15.39 85.44
N ARG A 5 -5.17 -15.44 84.25
CA ARG A 5 -5.89 -16.67 83.79
C ARG A 5 -6.08 -16.67 82.26
N MET A 6 -5.46 -17.66 81.65
CA MET A 6 -5.81 -18.17 80.34
C MET A 6 -7.22 -18.74 80.33
N ASP A 7 -7.96 -18.52 79.29
CA ASP A 7 -8.98 -19.48 78.91
C ASP A 7 -8.90 -19.82 77.41
N ARG A 8 -8.81 -21.12 77.20
CA ARG A 8 -8.74 -21.77 75.92
C ARG A 8 -10.14 -22.13 75.46
N ARG A 9 -10.41 -21.99 74.20
CA ARG A 9 -11.33 -22.74 73.35
C ARG A 9 -12.24 -21.84 72.54
N ALA A 10 -11.92 -21.76 71.27
CA ALA A 10 -12.87 -22.00 70.17
C ALA A 10 -12.14 -22.04 68.85
N LEU A 11 -11.85 -23.26 68.37
CA LEU A 11 -11.57 -23.49 66.94
C LEU A 11 -12.88 -23.17 66.16
N MET A 12 -12.76 -22.23 65.22
CA MET A 12 -13.70 -22.14 64.10
C MET A 12 -12.88 -22.22 62.84
N LEU A 13 -13.11 -23.29 62.09
CA LEU A 13 -12.68 -23.47 60.72
C LEU A 13 -13.35 -22.42 59.84
N GLY A 14 -12.59 -21.47 59.32
CA GLY A 14 -12.98 -20.60 58.24
C GLY A 14 -12.30 -21.06 56.96
N ALA A 15 -13.03 -21.73 56.07
CA ALA A 15 -12.53 -22.11 54.74
C ALA A 15 -12.26 -20.84 53.92
N LEU A 16 -10.99 -20.55 53.68
CA LEU A 16 -10.55 -19.56 52.71
C LEU A 16 -10.77 -20.16 51.30
N ALA A 17 -11.89 -19.79 50.67
CA ALA A 17 -12.06 -19.97 49.24
C ALA A 17 -11.13 -18.98 48.51
N THR A 18 -9.94 -19.48 48.11
CA THR A 18 -9.08 -18.76 47.18
C THR A 18 -9.70 -18.80 45.79
N GLY A 19 -10.54 -17.79 45.51
CA GLY A 19 -10.99 -17.50 44.15
C GLY A 19 -9.80 -17.06 43.31
N GLY A 20 -9.17 -17.99 42.61
CA GLY A 20 -8.18 -17.71 41.58
C GLY A 20 -8.88 -16.97 40.43
N ALA A 21 -8.77 -15.64 40.42
CA ALA A 21 -9.07 -14.85 39.23
C ALA A 21 -8.06 -15.26 38.16
N LEU A 22 -8.49 -16.12 37.24
CA LEU A 22 -7.79 -16.33 35.98
C LEU A 22 -7.79 -14.99 35.23
N TRP A 23 -6.78 -14.19 35.44
CA TRP A 23 -6.47 -13.11 34.54
C TRP A 23 -6.11 -13.75 33.20
N SER A 24 -7.11 -13.86 32.32
CA SER A 24 -6.88 -14.09 30.91
C SER A 24 -6.16 -12.84 30.38
N GLY A 25 -4.85 -12.81 30.55
CA GLY A 25 -4.01 -11.81 29.93
C GLY A 25 -4.25 -11.89 28.42
N VAL A 26 -5.02 -10.97 27.88
CA VAL A 26 -5.04 -10.74 26.45
C VAL A 26 -3.60 -10.40 26.09
N ALA A 27 -2.88 -11.35 25.53
CA ALA A 27 -1.54 -11.13 25.03
C ALA A 27 -1.64 -9.99 24.03
N GLN A 28 -1.18 -8.80 24.40
CA GLN A 28 -1.12 -7.68 23.52
C GLN A 28 -0.15 -8.04 22.42
N ALA A 29 -0.66 -8.21 21.19
CA ALA A 29 0.19 -8.56 20.06
C ALA A 29 1.34 -7.54 20.00
N ALA A 30 2.57 -8.03 19.88
CA ALA A 30 3.72 -7.16 19.74
C ALA A 30 3.50 -6.18 18.58
N PRO A 31 3.88 -4.90 18.71
CA PRO A 31 3.70 -3.93 17.66
C PRO A 31 4.39 -4.44 16.39
N PHE A 32 3.70 -4.31 15.24
CA PHE A 32 4.25 -4.70 13.95
C PHE A 32 5.56 -3.97 13.68
N ALA A 33 6.64 -4.71 13.53
CA ALA A 33 7.94 -4.18 13.16
C ALA A 33 8.34 -4.70 11.77
N SER A 34 8.88 -3.81 10.94
CA SER A 34 9.32 -4.12 9.60
C SER A 34 10.55 -3.31 9.21
N ARG A 35 11.46 -3.97 8.49
CA ARG A 35 12.62 -3.32 7.88
C ARG A 35 12.37 -2.90 6.42
N ARG A 36 11.12 -3.07 5.90
CA ARG A 36 10.74 -2.72 4.52
C ARG A 36 9.66 -1.67 4.44
N ILE A 37 8.76 -1.63 5.40
CA ILE A 37 7.66 -0.66 5.47
C ILE A 37 7.51 -0.10 6.88
N ALA A 38 6.94 1.08 6.99
CA ALA A 38 6.32 1.59 8.21
C ALA A 38 4.83 1.77 7.96
N MET A 39 4.05 1.69 9.03
CA MET A 39 2.60 1.84 8.97
C MET A 39 2.17 3.04 9.80
N ASN A 40 1.26 3.83 9.26
CA ASN A 40 0.63 4.94 9.95
C ASN A 40 -0.89 4.70 9.91
N ILE A 41 -1.53 4.70 11.08
CA ILE A 41 -2.97 4.42 11.19
C ILE A 41 -3.70 5.72 11.50
N ARG A 42 -4.78 5.99 10.77
CA ARG A 42 -5.62 7.19 10.93
C ARG A 42 -7.09 6.84 10.83
N GLY A 43 -7.93 7.50 11.62
CA GLY A 43 -9.38 7.32 11.61
C GLY A 43 -9.84 6.03 12.28
N GLU A 44 -11.13 5.78 12.20
CA GLU A 44 -11.83 4.65 12.81
C GLU A 44 -12.88 4.12 11.83
N GLY A 45 -13.30 2.86 11.99
CA GLY A 45 -14.30 2.22 11.13
C GLY A 45 -13.76 1.06 10.32
N GLY A 46 -14.28 0.85 9.11
CA GLY A 46 -13.84 -0.21 8.19
C GLY A 46 -12.38 -0.04 7.76
N ASP A 47 -11.65 -1.15 7.64
CA ASP A 47 -10.22 -1.12 7.33
C ASP A 47 -9.95 -0.87 5.86
N VAL A 48 -9.09 0.11 5.57
CA VAL A 48 -8.63 0.46 4.23
C VAL A 48 -7.10 0.58 4.23
N VAL A 49 -6.42 -0.20 3.41
CA VAL A 49 -4.97 -0.09 3.21
C VAL A 49 -4.69 0.84 2.03
N LEU A 50 -3.94 1.92 2.27
CA LEU A 50 -3.55 2.91 1.26
C LEU A 50 -2.06 2.77 0.95
N ILE A 51 -1.73 2.49 -0.33
CA ILE A 51 -0.36 2.23 -0.77
C ILE A 51 0.08 3.34 -1.73
N PRO A 52 1.11 4.14 -1.39
CA PRO A 52 1.58 5.22 -2.25
C PRO A 52 2.39 4.70 -3.45
N GLY A 53 2.60 5.60 -4.41
CA GLY A 53 3.42 5.34 -5.58
C GLY A 53 4.93 5.36 -5.31
N LEU A 54 5.69 5.21 -6.40
CA LEU A 54 7.15 5.28 -6.41
C LEU A 54 7.61 6.58 -5.76
N ALA A 55 8.64 6.48 -4.92
CA ALA A 55 9.27 7.60 -4.22
C ALA A 55 8.32 8.46 -3.35
N SER A 56 7.07 8.05 -3.18
CA SER A 56 6.06 8.80 -2.44
C SER A 56 5.87 8.26 -1.02
N GLY A 57 5.47 9.15 -0.11
CA GLY A 57 5.07 8.79 1.25
C GLY A 57 3.56 8.84 1.47
N PRO A 58 3.10 8.55 2.71
CA PRO A 58 1.69 8.56 3.09
C PRO A 58 0.97 9.89 2.83
N GLY A 59 1.70 10.99 2.77
CA GLY A 59 1.16 12.34 2.60
C GLY A 59 0.35 12.54 1.33
N ILE A 60 0.55 11.72 0.28
CA ILE A 60 -0.26 11.80 -0.94
C ILE A 60 -1.75 11.52 -0.70
N TRP A 61 -2.08 10.87 0.42
CA TRP A 61 -3.44 10.51 0.81
C TRP A 61 -4.14 11.50 1.74
N ASN A 62 -3.48 12.63 2.10
CA ASN A 62 -4.05 13.58 3.06
C ASN A 62 -5.43 14.11 2.63
N GLY A 63 -5.65 14.34 1.33
CA GLY A 63 -6.95 14.75 0.80
C GLY A 63 -8.06 13.69 0.94
N VAL A 64 -7.67 12.42 0.95
CA VAL A 64 -8.57 11.28 1.19
C VAL A 64 -9.00 11.23 2.65
N LEU A 65 -8.06 11.37 3.59
CA LEU A 65 -8.35 11.28 5.02
C LEU A 65 -9.39 12.30 5.47
N GLY A 66 -9.32 13.53 4.93
CA GLY A 66 -10.31 14.57 5.21
C GLY A 66 -11.61 14.47 4.39
N GLY A 67 -11.53 13.87 3.19
CA GLY A 67 -12.64 13.86 2.24
C GLY A 67 -13.54 12.62 2.30
N VAL A 68 -13.05 11.51 2.87
CA VAL A 68 -13.80 10.25 3.00
C VAL A 68 -13.68 9.73 4.43
N PRO A 69 -14.40 10.31 5.40
CA PRO A 69 -14.38 9.88 6.80
C PRO A 69 -15.11 8.54 7.01
N GLY A 70 -14.95 7.95 8.20
CA GLY A 70 -15.66 6.73 8.62
C GLY A 70 -14.92 5.44 8.32
N TYR A 71 -13.63 5.54 7.98
CA TYR A 71 -12.76 4.40 7.76
C TYR A 71 -11.48 4.50 8.61
N ARG A 72 -10.92 3.34 8.94
CA ARG A 72 -9.61 3.21 9.55
C ARG A 72 -8.58 2.97 8.44
N TYR A 73 -7.82 4.01 8.15
CA TYR A 73 -6.81 4.01 7.08
C TYR A 73 -5.46 3.50 7.59
N HIS A 74 -4.95 2.47 6.95
CA HIS A 74 -3.63 1.89 7.15
C HIS A 74 -2.71 2.39 6.04
N LEU A 75 -1.97 3.45 6.31
CA LEU A 75 -1.12 4.14 5.36
C LEU A 75 0.25 3.46 5.30
N VAL A 76 0.57 2.86 4.18
CA VAL A 76 1.89 2.24 3.95
C VAL A 76 2.92 3.33 3.67
N HIS A 77 4.06 3.26 4.33
CA HIS A 77 5.24 4.06 4.00
C HIS A 77 6.39 3.10 3.66
N VAL A 78 6.78 3.05 2.40
CA VAL A 78 7.89 2.21 1.94
C VAL A 78 9.20 2.81 2.42
N ARG A 79 10.04 2.00 3.08
CA ARG A 79 11.37 2.42 3.51
C ARG A 79 12.26 2.70 2.31
N GLY A 80 13.01 3.79 2.37
CA GLY A 80 13.76 4.36 1.26
C GLY A 80 12.98 5.42 0.47
N PHE A 81 11.69 5.66 0.78
CA PHE A 81 10.91 6.73 0.13
C PHE A 81 10.57 7.85 1.09
N ALA A 82 10.46 9.07 0.54
CA ALA A 82 9.97 10.27 1.25
C ALA A 82 10.61 10.47 2.64
N GLY A 83 11.93 10.34 2.72
CA GLY A 83 12.71 10.60 3.93
C GLY A 83 12.81 9.43 4.93
N LEU A 84 12.18 8.31 4.67
CA LEU A 84 12.31 7.12 5.52
C LEU A 84 13.56 6.31 5.12
N ALA A 85 14.41 5.92 6.07
CA ALA A 85 15.62 5.14 5.81
C ALA A 85 15.31 3.84 5.03
N ALA A 86 16.17 3.48 4.06
CA ALA A 86 15.96 2.35 3.15
C ALA A 86 15.98 0.98 3.84
N GLU A 87 16.85 0.79 4.81
CA GLU A 87 17.08 -0.46 5.54
C GLU A 87 17.14 -1.70 4.60
N ALA A 88 16.22 -2.67 4.72
CA ALA A 88 16.21 -3.88 3.91
C ALA A 88 15.83 -3.64 2.43
N ASN A 89 15.40 -2.43 2.07
CA ASN A 89 15.10 -2.05 0.69
C ASN A 89 16.30 -1.47 -0.05
N ALA A 90 17.43 -1.24 0.63
CA ALA A 90 18.64 -0.72 0.02
C ALA A 90 19.21 -1.61 -1.12
N SER A 91 18.84 -2.89 -1.14
CA SER A 91 19.33 -3.82 -2.16
C SER A 91 18.31 -4.93 -2.47
N GLY A 92 18.48 -5.57 -3.62
CA GLY A 92 17.63 -6.69 -4.06
C GLY A 92 16.32 -6.26 -4.70
N GLY A 93 15.39 -7.22 -4.86
CA GLY A 93 14.04 -6.95 -5.35
C GLY A 93 13.22 -6.16 -4.35
N LEU A 94 12.27 -5.39 -4.83
CA LEU A 94 11.48 -4.48 -4.02
C LEU A 94 9.98 -4.83 -3.99
N LEU A 95 9.34 -4.99 -5.15
CA LEU A 95 7.87 -5.10 -5.21
C LEU A 95 7.34 -6.34 -4.49
N GLN A 96 7.86 -7.52 -4.80
CA GLN A 96 7.38 -8.75 -4.18
C GLN A 96 7.67 -8.78 -2.67
N PRO A 97 8.88 -8.46 -2.17
CA PRO A 97 9.15 -8.36 -0.75
C PRO A 97 8.28 -7.34 0.00
N ILE A 98 7.93 -6.20 -0.62
CA ILE A 98 7.01 -5.23 -0.02
C ILE A 98 5.58 -5.79 0.03
N ALA A 99 5.10 -6.44 -1.04
CA ALA A 99 3.79 -7.07 -1.05
C ALA A 99 3.68 -8.15 0.05
N ASP A 100 4.72 -8.96 0.24
CA ASP A 100 4.79 -9.98 1.30
C ASP A 100 4.79 -9.33 2.70
N GLU A 101 5.45 -8.20 2.84
CA GLU A 101 5.51 -7.48 4.11
C GLU A 101 4.17 -6.79 4.44
N ILE A 102 3.47 -6.25 3.45
CA ILE A 102 2.09 -5.75 3.65
C ILE A 102 1.15 -6.90 4.00
N ALA A 103 1.29 -8.06 3.36
CA ALA A 103 0.53 -9.26 3.70
C ALA A 103 0.76 -9.70 5.16
N ARG A 104 2.01 -9.67 5.61
CA ARG A 104 2.38 -9.95 7.00
C ARG A 104 1.75 -8.93 7.96
N TYR A 105 1.74 -7.65 7.58
CA TYR A 105 1.05 -6.60 8.36
C TYR A 105 -0.45 -6.87 8.48
N ILE A 106 -1.13 -7.17 7.36
CA ILE A 106 -2.57 -7.47 7.34
C ILE A 106 -2.89 -8.60 8.32
N ALA A 107 -2.09 -9.67 8.31
CA ALA A 107 -2.25 -10.79 9.23
C ALA A 107 -1.96 -10.39 10.69
N ALA A 108 -0.85 -9.70 10.97
CA ALA A 108 -0.44 -9.30 12.31
C ALA A 108 -1.42 -8.30 12.96
N ALA A 109 -2.01 -7.40 12.16
CA ALA A 109 -3.00 -6.44 12.60
C ALA A 109 -4.43 -7.03 12.68
N GLY A 110 -4.62 -8.30 12.32
CA GLY A 110 -5.91 -8.98 12.35
C GLY A 110 -6.93 -8.45 11.35
N LEU A 111 -6.46 -7.81 10.25
CA LEU A 111 -7.36 -7.23 9.24
C LEU A 111 -8.03 -8.34 8.44
N LYS A 112 -9.35 -8.35 8.43
CA LYS A 112 -10.15 -9.35 7.72
C LYS A 112 -10.45 -8.89 6.29
N ARG A 113 -9.51 -9.12 5.37
CA ARG A 113 -9.63 -8.73 3.96
C ARG A 113 -10.02 -7.25 3.81
N PRO A 114 -9.16 -6.29 4.17
CA PRO A 114 -9.45 -4.87 4.04
C PRO A 114 -9.67 -4.47 2.58
N ALA A 115 -10.28 -3.31 2.34
CA ALA A 115 -10.19 -2.67 1.04
C ALA A 115 -8.73 -2.24 0.80
N ILE A 116 -8.20 -2.44 -0.41
CA ILE A 116 -6.83 -2.06 -0.75
C ILE A 116 -6.86 -1.07 -1.92
N VAL A 117 -6.29 0.10 -1.70
CA VAL A 117 -6.18 1.17 -2.68
C VAL A 117 -4.70 1.47 -2.91
N GLY A 118 -4.24 1.43 -4.15
CA GLY A 118 -2.86 1.70 -4.48
C GLY A 118 -2.71 2.66 -5.66
N HIS A 119 -1.82 3.64 -5.52
CA HIS A 119 -1.48 4.60 -6.58
C HIS A 119 -0.20 4.18 -7.29
N SER A 120 -0.18 4.19 -8.62
CA SER A 120 1.02 3.94 -9.42
C SER A 120 1.68 2.60 -9.02
N MET A 121 2.95 2.57 -8.61
CA MET A 121 3.60 1.39 -8.03
C MET A 121 2.74 0.72 -6.93
N GLY A 122 2.09 1.53 -6.09
CA GLY A 122 1.14 1.03 -5.08
C GLY A 122 -0.04 0.28 -5.70
N GLY A 123 -0.46 0.65 -6.91
CA GLY A 123 -1.48 -0.07 -7.68
C GLY A 123 -1.02 -1.47 -8.08
N THR A 124 0.25 -1.62 -8.48
CA THR A 124 0.86 -2.94 -8.71
C THR A 124 0.86 -3.77 -7.44
N LEU A 125 1.25 -3.18 -6.29
CA LEU A 125 1.22 -3.86 -4.99
C LEU A 125 -0.21 -4.25 -4.59
N ALA A 126 -1.20 -3.38 -4.83
CA ALA A 126 -2.61 -3.67 -4.56
C ALA A 126 -3.12 -4.87 -5.40
N MET A 127 -2.75 -4.95 -6.68
CA MET A 127 -3.07 -6.11 -7.53
C MET A 127 -2.40 -7.39 -7.01
N LEU A 128 -1.12 -7.35 -6.62
CA LEU A 128 -0.42 -8.49 -6.02
C LEU A 128 -1.11 -9.00 -4.75
N LEU A 129 -1.53 -8.09 -3.87
CA LEU A 129 -2.26 -8.43 -2.65
C LEU A 129 -3.66 -9.00 -2.95
N GLY A 130 -4.35 -8.43 -3.95
CA GLY A 130 -5.62 -8.95 -4.45
C GLY A 130 -5.50 -10.38 -5.01
N LEU A 131 -4.43 -10.67 -5.78
CA LEU A 131 -4.12 -12.00 -6.31
C LEU A 131 -3.80 -13.02 -5.20
N LYS A 132 -3.28 -12.56 -4.05
CA LYS A 132 -3.09 -13.38 -2.84
C LYS A 132 -4.40 -13.60 -2.05
N GLY A 133 -5.54 -13.03 -2.48
CA GLY A 133 -6.83 -13.16 -1.79
C GLY A 133 -6.95 -12.32 -0.51
N LEU A 134 -6.08 -11.34 -0.29
CA LEU A 134 -5.99 -10.57 0.95
C LEU A 134 -6.92 -9.34 0.99
N ALA A 135 -7.60 -9.02 -0.11
CA ALA A 135 -8.51 -7.89 -0.23
C ALA A 135 -9.97 -8.35 -0.36
N ASN A 136 -10.92 -7.59 0.19
CA ASN A 136 -12.33 -7.71 -0.16
C ASN A 136 -12.66 -6.97 -1.47
N ARG A 137 -11.92 -5.90 -1.78
CA ARG A 137 -11.98 -5.12 -3.02
C ARG A 137 -10.63 -4.43 -3.27
N VAL A 138 -10.28 -4.19 -4.52
CA VAL A 138 -9.02 -3.57 -4.94
C VAL A 138 -9.31 -2.35 -5.80
N MET A 139 -8.73 -1.20 -5.45
CA MET A 139 -8.69 -0.02 -6.32
C MET A 139 -7.26 0.25 -6.76
N VAL A 140 -7.07 0.35 -8.07
CA VAL A 140 -5.81 0.77 -8.70
C VAL A 140 -5.97 2.20 -9.19
N VAL A 141 -5.07 3.09 -8.78
CA VAL A 141 -5.09 4.49 -9.20
C VAL A 141 -3.93 4.74 -10.14
N ASP A 142 -4.26 4.99 -11.39
CA ASP A 142 -3.39 5.36 -12.50
C ASP A 142 -2.17 4.44 -12.70
N MET A 143 -2.46 3.14 -12.84
CA MET A 143 -1.46 2.11 -13.16
C MET A 143 -2.02 1.05 -14.10
N LEU A 144 -1.19 0.60 -15.03
CA LEU A 144 -1.47 -0.54 -15.90
C LEU A 144 -0.98 -1.85 -15.24
N PRO A 145 -1.55 -3.02 -15.57
CA PRO A 145 -1.12 -4.29 -14.99
C PRO A 145 0.30 -4.70 -15.40
N ALA A 146 0.77 -4.24 -16.56
CA ALA A 146 2.17 -4.36 -16.99
C ALA A 146 2.88 -3.03 -16.78
N GLY A 147 3.89 -3.01 -15.91
CA GLY A 147 4.61 -1.77 -15.57
C GLY A 147 5.31 -1.11 -16.77
N ALA A 148 5.91 -1.90 -17.66
CA ALA A 148 6.51 -1.40 -18.90
C ALA A 148 5.50 -0.65 -19.80
N ALA A 149 4.24 -1.02 -19.78
CA ALA A 149 3.20 -0.38 -20.57
C ALA A 149 2.88 1.06 -20.13
N MET A 150 3.19 1.46 -18.90
CA MET A 150 3.02 2.86 -18.43
C MET A 150 3.85 3.85 -19.22
N VAL A 151 5.02 3.45 -19.70
CA VAL A 151 5.94 4.27 -20.49
C VAL A 151 5.82 4.03 -22.01
N GLY A 152 4.74 3.36 -22.45
CA GLY A 152 4.46 3.16 -23.88
C GLY A 152 5.11 1.95 -24.51
N GLY A 153 5.68 1.03 -23.71
CA GLY A 153 6.35 -0.17 -24.18
C GLY A 153 5.55 -1.44 -24.02
N THR A 154 5.95 -2.48 -24.74
CA THR A 154 5.56 -3.86 -24.43
C THR A 154 6.63 -4.49 -23.55
N ALA A 155 6.24 -5.47 -22.70
CA ALA A 155 7.20 -6.16 -21.82
C ALA A 155 8.40 -6.76 -22.61
N SER A 156 8.19 -7.12 -23.87
CA SER A 156 9.24 -7.68 -24.75
C SER A 156 10.07 -6.63 -25.53
N GLY A 157 9.51 -5.43 -25.81
CA GLY A 157 10.21 -4.40 -26.60
C GLY A 157 10.87 -3.31 -25.75
N MET A 158 10.33 -3.04 -24.57
CA MET A 158 10.92 -2.06 -23.62
C MET A 158 11.82 -2.73 -22.59
N GLY A 159 11.77 -4.07 -22.45
CA GLY A 159 12.69 -4.78 -21.57
C GLY A 159 14.15 -4.40 -21.89
N PHE A 160 14.52 -4.40 -23.15
CA PHE A 160 15.88 -4.04 -23.58
C PHE A 160 16.20 -2.55 -23.35
N LEU A 161 15.29 -1.62 -23.69
CA LEU A 161 15.46 -0.19 -23.44
C LEU A 161 15.32 0.16 -21.95
N ALA A 162 14.41 -0.50 -21.24
CA ALA A 162 14.27 -0.34 -19.79
C ALA A 162 15.48 -0.96 -19.06
N ASP A 163 16.02 -2.09 -19.52
CA ASP A 163 17.24 -2.67 -18.97
C ASP A 163 18.46 -1.81 -19.28
N GLN A 164 18.56 -1.23 -20.48
CA GLN A 164 19.63 -0.28 -20.78
C GLN A 164 19.47 1.04 -20.02
N LEU A 165 18.26 1.62 -19.99
CA LEU A 165 17.99 2.83 -19.22
C LEU A 165 18.07 2.57 -17.71
N SER A 166 17.55 1.45 -17.25
CA SER A 166 17.69 0.98 -15.87
C SER A 166 19.14 0.71 -15.56
N GLY A 167 19.87 -0.04 -16.39
CA GLY A 167 21.30 -0.28 -16.23
C GLY A 167 22.13 1.02 -16.17
N TYR A 168 21.82 2.00 -17.00
CA TYR A 168 22.45 3.32 -16.94
C TYR A 168 22.04 4.08 -15.68
N LEU A 169 20.74 4.20 -15.42
CA LEU A 169 20.20 4.98 -14.30
C LEU A 169 20.54 4.36 -12.94
N THR A 170 20.72 3.05 -12.87
CA THR A 170 20.98 2.32 -11.63
C THR A 170 22.43 1.85 -11.50
N GLY A 171 23.09 1.53 -12.61
CA GLY A 171 24.43 0.99 -12.66
C GLY A 171 25.53 2.05 -12.66
N THR A 172 25.21 3.30 -13.00
CA THR A 172 26.20 4.39 -13.05
C THR A 172 25.96 5.46 -12.00
N LEU A 173 27.04 6.09 -11.51
CA LEU A 173 26.94 7.22 -10.58
C LEU A 173 26.20 8.40 -11.21
N ALA A 174 26.40 8.65 -12.50
CA ALA A 174 25.72 9.72 -13.23
C ALA A 174 24.22 9.45 -13.36
N GLY A 175 23.83 8.23 -13.69
CA GLY A 175 22.41 7.81 -13.76
C GLY A 175 21.71 7.92 -12.41
N ARG A 176 22.34 7.47 -11.33
CA ARG A 176 21.78 7.62 -9.97
C ARG A 176 21.60 9.08 -9.55
N ARG A 177 22.55 9.96 -9.91
CA ARG A 177 22.41 11.40 -9.67
C ARG A 177 21.27 12.01 -10.47
N TYR A 178 21.11 11.61 -11.72
CA TYR A 178 20.00 12.05 -12.56
C TYR A 178 18.64 11.63 -11.99
N LEU A 179 18.51 10.37 -11.58
CA LEU A 179 17.30 9.89 -10.87
C LEU A 179 17.02 10.67 -9.58
N ALA A 180 18.06 10.89 -8.77
CA ALA A 180 17.93 11.66 -7.54
C ALA A 180 17.43 13.09 -7.79
N GLN A 181 17.91 13.73 -8.86
CA GLN A 181 17.47 15.07 -9.26
C GLN A 181 16.01 15.07 -9.74
N MET A 182 15.61 14.12 -10.58
CA MET A 182 14.23 13.98 -11.04
C MET A 182 13.26 13.77 -9.87
N VAL A 183 13.65 12.89 -8.95
CA VAL A 183 12.86 12.60 -7.74
C VAL A 183 12.78 13.81 -6.81
N ALA A 184 13.87 14.56 -6.64
CA ALA A 184 13.91 15.76 -5.80
C ALA A 184 12.94 16.86 -6.30
N GLN A 185 12.61 16.86 -7.59
CA GLN A 185 11.65 17.79 -8.19
C GLN A 185 10.20 17.32 -8.09
N THR A 186 9.95 16.05 -7.74
CA THR A 186 8.59 15.49 -7.63
C THR A 186 8.00 15.81 -6.26
N PRO A 187 6.82 16.43 -6.17
CA PRO A 187 6.15 16.66 -4.89
C PRO A 187 5.97 15.35 -4.11
N GLY A 188 6.36 15.35 -2.83
CA GLY A 188 6.24 14.18 -1.96
C GLY A 188 7.35 13.14 -2.06
N ALA A 189 8.27 13.27 -3.03
CA ALA A 189 9.38 12.33 -3.25
C ALA A 189 10.71 12.78 -2.59
N ARG A 190 10.74 13.98 -2.02
CA ARG A 190 11.95 14.55 -1.41
C ARG A 190 12.53 13.64 -0.33
N GLY A 191 13.82 13.40 -0.38
CA GLY A 191 14.53 12.54 0.57
C GLY A 191 14.40 11.04 0.26
N SER A 192 13.89 10.64 -0.93
CA SER A 192 13.87 9.25 -1.34
C SER A 192 15.26 8.78 -1.77
N ASP A 193 15.57 7.52 -1.45
CA ASP A 193 16.83 6.86 -1.76
C ASP A 193 16.88 6.46 -3.25
N PRO A 194 17.88 6.92 -4.02
CA PRO A 194 17.99 6.63 -5.45
C PRO A 194 18.13 5.14 -5.77
N ASP A 195 18.82 4.36 -4.94
CA ASP A 195 19.01 2.92 -5.20
C ASP A 195 17.69 2.15 -4.96
N VAL A 196 16.87 2.56 -3.98
CA VAL A 196 15.54 2.00 -3.77
C VAL A 196 14.60 2.34 -4.93
N ILE A 197 14.65 3.57 -5.45
CA ILE A 197 13.88 3.97 -6.64
C ILE A 197 14.29 3.13 -7.84
N ALA A 198 15.59 2.96 -8.03
CA ALA A 198 16.15 2.19 -9.12
C ALA A 198 15.72 0.72 -9.09
N ASN A 199 15.75 0.10 -7.90
CA ASN A 199 15.27 -1.27 -7.69
C ASN A 199 13.77 -1.40 -7.99
N ALA A 200 12.96 -0.42 -7.55
CA ALA A 200 11.55 -0.38 -7.85
C ALA A 200 11.25 -0.26 -9.35
N LEU A 201 11.97 0.62 -10.06
CA LEU A 201 11.82 0.79 -11.51
C LEU A 201 12.18 -0.49 -12.27
N ARG A 202 13.24 -1.19 -11.85
CA ARG A 202 13.63 -2.48 -12.44
C ARG A 202 12.52 -3.51 -12.27
N ASP A 203 11.98 -3.65 -11.07
CA ASP A 203 10.89 -4.60 -10.80
C ASP A 203 9.63 -4.23 -11.59
N LEU A 204 9.27 -2.93 -11.65
CA LEU A 204 8.14 -2.45 -12.44
C LEU A 204 8.30 -2.72 -13.93
N ALA A 205 9.51 -2.55 -14.48
CA ALA A 205 9.78 -2.82 -15.90
C ALA A 205 9.59 -4.29 -16.27
N ASN A 206 9.84 -5.19 -15.31
CA ASN A 206 9.79 -6.65 -15.54
C ASN A 206 8.47 -7.30 -15.09
N ILE A 207 7.57 -6.57 -14.42
CA ILE A 207 6.32 -7.15 -13.97
C ILE A 207 5.22 -7.02 -15.02
N ASP A 208 4.52 -8.13 -15.31
CA ASP A 208 3.27 -8.17 -16.06
C ASP A 208 2.24 -9.01 -15.31
N LEU A 209 1.21 -8.35 -14.78
CA LEU A 209 0.11 -9.00 -14.07
C LEU A 209 -1.11 -9.24 -14.97
N ALA A 210 -1.12 -8.75 -16.23
CA ALA A 210 -2.27 -8.87 -17.12
C ALA A 210 -2.73 -10.34 -17.29
N PRO A 211 -1.84 -11.34 -17.51
CA PRO A 211 -2.25 -12.74 -17.61
C PRO A 211 -2.82 -13.32 -16.30
N GLN A 212 -2.52 -12.69 -15.17
CA GLN A 212 -2.94 -13.15 -13.85
C GLN A 212 -4.28 -12.52 -13.40
N LEU A 213 -4.69 -11.38 -13.99
CA LEU A 213 -5.90 -10.66 -13.62
C LEU A 213 -7.18 -11.52 -13.55
N PRO A 214 -7.41 -12.53 -14.42
CA PRO A 214 -8.57 -13.41 -14.30
C PRO A 214 -8.64 -14.17 -12.96
N ARG A 215 -7.50 -14.38 -12.29
CA ARG A 215 -7.40 -15.06 -11.00
C ARG A 215 -7.68 -14.14 -9.79
N LEU A 216 -7.74 -12.82 -10.00
CA LEU A 216 -8.05 -11.84 -8.94
C LEU A 216 -9.55 -11.93 -8.63
N ALA A 217 -9.90 -12.58 -7.52
CA ALA A 217 -11.29 -12.85 -7.16
C ALA A 217 -12.04 -11.60 -6.64
N ALA A 218 -11.34 -10.71 -5.94
CA ALA A 218 -11.94 -9.49 -5.40
C ALA A 218 -12.40 -8.53 -6.52
N PRO A 219 -13.48 -7.76 -6.35
CA PRO A 219 -13.83 -6.66 -7.25
C PRO A 219 -12.61 -5.76 -7.50
N LEU A 220 -12.36 -5.44 -8.78
CA LEU A 220 -11.27 -4.58 -9.21
C LEU A 220 -11.83 -3.33 -9.88
N GLU A 221 -11.49 -2.18 -9.32
CA GLU A 221 -11.77 -0.88 -9.89
C GLU A 221 -10.46 -0.17 -10.24
N VAL A 222 -10.41 0.46 -11.40
CA VAL A 222 -9.25 1.19 -11.87
C VAL A 222 -9.66 2.61 -12.18
N VAL A 223 -9.11 3.54 -11.43
CA VAL A 223 -9.23 4.98 -11.68
C VAL A 223 -8.00 5.42 -12.45
N TYR A 224 -8.18 6.13 -13.57
CA TYR A 224 -7.05 6.59 -14.38
C TYR A 224 -7.20 8.03 -14.80
N ALA A 225 -6.07 8.72 -14.95
CA ALA A 225 -5.97 10.09 -15.36
C ALA A 225 -6.24 10.25 -16.85
N VAL A 226 -6.97 11.31 -17.21
CA VAL A 226 -7.08 11.79 -18.60
C VAL A 226 -6.86 13.31 -18.64
N GLY A 227 -6.18 13.78 -19.70
CA GLY A 227 -5.98 15.20 -19.93
C GLY A 227 -7.26 15.92 -20.42
N SER A 228 -7.13 17.21 -20.72
CA SER A 228 -8.21 18.02 -21.27
C SER A 228 -8.45 17.80 -22.77
N ASP A 229 -7.46 17.28 -23.50
CA ASP A 229 -7.61 16.96 -24.92
C ASP A 229 -8.42 15.69 -25.12
N ALA A 230 -9.49 15.76 -25.89
CA ALA A 230 -10.43 14.66 -26.10
C ALA A 230 -9.80 13.47 -26.85
N GLY A 231 -8.89 13.73 -27.81
CA GLY A 231 -8.21 12.69 -28.57
C GLY A 231 -7.23 11.90 -27.71
N GLN A 232 -6.43 12.60 -26.91
CA GLN A 232 -5.53 11.99 -25.93
C GLN A 232 -6.31 11.22 -24.86
N ALA A 233 -7.41 11.78 -24.36
CA ALA A 233 -8.26 11.11 -23.38
C ALA A 233 -8.84 9.80 -23.93
N ALA A 234 -9.30 9.79 -25.20
CA ALA A 234 -9.79 8.59 -25.86
C ALA A 234 -8.70 7.54 -26.06
N ALA A 235 -7.48 7.95 -26.43
CA ALA A 235 -6.32 7.06 -26.57
C ALA A 235 -5.92 6.42 -25.23
N ILE A 236 -5.87 7.19 -24.15
CA ILE A 236 -5.60 6.71 -22.79
C ILE A 236 -6.68 5.72 -22.38
N ALA A 237 -7.96 6.06 -22.55
CA ALA A 237 -9.08 5.16 -22.22
C ALA A 237 -9.02 3.85 -23.01
N SER A 238 -8.64 3.89 -24.29
CA SER A 238 -8.44 2.70 -25.12
C SER A 238 -7.31 1.82 -24.58
N ARG A 239 -6.18 2.43 -24.18
CA ARG A 239 -5.04 1.73 -23.59
C ARG A 239 -5.43 1.01 -22.28
N PHE A 240 -6.14 1.70 -21.36
CA PHE A 240 -6.60 1.08 -20.12
C PHE A 240 -7.59 -0.06 -20.40
N ARG A 241 -8.55 0.13 -21.30
CA ARG A 241 -9.47 -0.96 -21.70
C ARG A 241 -8.73 -2.19 -22.24
N ALA A 242 -7.76 -1.98 -23.11
CA ALA A 242 -6.97 -3.07 -23.68
C ALA A 242 -6.15 -3.81 -22.60
N ALA A 243 -5.48 -3.07 -21.72
CA ALA A 243 -4.62 -3.65 -20.69
C ALA A 243 -5.40 -4.46 -19.63
N TYR A 244 -6.62 -4.04 -19.30
CA TYR A 244 -7.47 -4.74 -18.33
C TYR A 244 -8.49 -5.70 -18.97
N ALA A 245 -8.48 -5.85 -20.31
CA ALA A 245 -9.38 -6.75 -21.05
C ALA A 245 -9.35 -8.22 -20.59
N PRO A 246 -8.19 -8.79 -20.11
CA PRO A 246 -8.17 -10.14 -19.58
C PRO A 246 -9.15 -10.37 -18.41
N ARG A 247 -9.52 -9.32 -17.67
CA ARG A 247 -10.52 -9.39 -16.61
C ARG A 247 -11.74 -8.52 -16.93
N LYS A 248 -12.73 -9.08 -17.60
CA LYS A 248 -13.94 -8.39 -18.09
C LYS A 248 -14.75 -7.65 -17.02
N ALA A 249 -14.69 -8.13 -15.76
CA ALA A 249 -15.40 -7.50 -14.63
C ALA A 249 -14.63 -6.33 -13.98
N THR A 250 -13.56 -5.80 -14.63
CA THR A 250 -12.84 -4.63 -14.14
C THR A 250 -13.65 -3.37 -14.43
N LEU A 251 -13.90 -2.57 -13.39
CA LEU A 251 -14.52 -1.25 -13.56
C LEU A 251 -13.43 -0.22 -13.87
N LEU A 252 -13.59 0.52 -14.97
CA LEU A 252 -12.65 1.55 -15.40
C LEU A 252 -13.31 2.93 -15.28
N LYS A 253 -12.71 3.82 -14.51
CA LYS A 253 -13.21 5.18 -14.26
C LYS A 253 -12.16 6.22 -14.64
N ALA A 254 -12.42 6.99 -15.67
CA ALA A 254 -11.57 8.12 -16.06
C ALA A 254 -11.84 9.34 -15.18
N ILE A 255 -10.79 10.00 -14.72
CA ILE A 255 -10.88 11.30 -14.02
C ILE A 255 -9.99 12.30 -14.74
N GLY A 256 -10.57 13.43 -15.11
CA GLY A 256 -9.85 14.51 -15.79
C GLY A 256 -10.58 15.87 -15.74
N PRO A 257 -9.88 16.95 -16.14
CA PRO A 257 -8.44 16.93 -16.50
C PRO A 257 -7.55 16.68 -15.30
N SER A 258 -6.63 15.72 -15.44
CA SER A 258 -5.73 15.30 -14.35
C SER A 258 -4.41 14.79 -14.93
N GLY A 259 -3.34 14.99 -14.21
CA GLY A 259 -2.09 14.24 -14.35
C GLY A 259 -2.10 12.95 -13.51
N HIS A 260 -0.92 12.38 -13.36
CA HIS A 260 -0.70 11.10 -12.65
C HIS A 260 -1.18 11.10 -11.18
N MET A 261 -1.19 12.27 -10.53
CA MET A 261 -1.60 12.43 -9.12
C MET A 261 -3.11 12.71 -8.99
N VAL A 262 -3.95 11.81 -9.51
CA VAL A 262 -5.42 11.99 -9.61
C VAL A 262 -6.07 12.47 -8.31
N MET A 263 -5.62 11.91 -7.15
CA MET A 263 -6.15 12.27 -5.84
C MET A 263 -5.76 13.68 -5.39
N GLY A 264 -4.67 14.22 -5.96
CA GLY A 264 -4.22 15.60 -5.72
C GLY A 264 -4.80 16.59 -6.71
N ASP A 265 -4.88 16.20 -7.98
CA ASP A 265 -5.34 17.10 -9.07
C ASP A 265 -6.87 17.26 -9.08
N GLN A 266 -7.60 16.20 -8.76
CA GLN A 266 -9.07 16.16 -8.76
C GLN A 266 -9.63 15.57 -7.45
N PRO A 267 -9.31 16.16 -6.28
CA PRO A 267 -9.61 15.55 -4.98
C PRO A 267 -11.11 15.28 -4.76
N ALA A 268 -11.98 16.21 -5.16
CA ALA A 268 -13.42 16.04 -4.99
C ALA A 268 -13.97 14.87 -5.83
N ARG A 269 -13.53 14.74 -7.09
CA ARG A 269 -13.94 13.64 -7.98
C ARG A 269 -13.37 12.30 -7.51
N PHE A 270 -12.10 12.28 -7.12
CA PHE A 270 -11.47 11.09 -6.60
C PHE A 270 -12.15 10.61 -5.31
N ASN A 271 -12.42 11.51 -4.36
CA ASN A 271 -13.07 11.17 -3.12
C ASN A 271 -14.50 10.64 -3.33
N ALA A 272 -15.26 11.18 -4.30
CA ALA A 272 -16.58 10.65 -4.65
C ALA A 272 -16.46 9.20 -5.16
N VAL A 273 -15.54 8.93 -6.10
CA VAL A 273 -15.30 7.58 -6.61
C VAL A 273 -14.82 6.63 -5.51
N LEU A 274 -13.92 7.08 -4.64
CA LEU A 274 -13.44 6.27 -3.53
C LEU A 274 -14.55 5.97 -2.51
N LYS A 275 -15.43 6.92 -2.22
CA LYS A 275 -16.58 6.72 -1.34
C LYS A 275 -17.52 5.64 -1.90
N ASP A 276 -17.84 5.72 -3.20
CA ASP A 276 -18.66 4.70 -3.88
C ASP A 276 -17.99 3.32 -3.85
N PHE A 277 -16.66 3.28 -4.06
CA PHE A 277 -15.88 2.04 -4.00
C PHE A 277 -15.87 1.42 -2.60
N LEU A 278 -15.88 2.21 -1.53
CA LEU A 278 -15.81 1.74 -0.15
C LEU A 278 -17.19 1.38 0.44
N SER A 279 -18.28 1.88 -0.13
CA SER A 279 -19.64 1.51 0.24
C SER A 279 -20.00 0.09 -0.23
#